data_0130de45c0ec1cc8bde50b6403d7eee2
#
_entry.id   0130de45c0ec1cc8bde50b6403d7eee2
#
_cell.length_a   1.000
_cell.length_b   1.000
_cell.length_c   1.000
_cell.angle_alpha   90.00
_cell.angle_beta   90.00
_cell.angle_gamma   90.00
#
_symmetry.space_group_name_H-M   'P 1'
#
loop_
_entity.id
_entity.type
_entity.pdbx_description
1 polymer ?
#
loop_
_entity_poly.entity_id
_entity_poly.type
_entity_poly.pdbx_seq_one_letter_code
_entity_poly.pdbx_strand_id
1 'polypeptide(L)'
;QSKMQTWGLAKDEFADNGNWPHQIYVREARRMIGKYVMTENELLKRRPTPKSVGMGSYVMDSHNVQRYVTPEGYVQNEGDIGVSTRGPYQIAYGSLVPKKKQCENLLVPVCVSSSHIAFGSIRMEPVFMILGQSATTAALLSLDQNLAVQDLPYETLRKRLITDGQVLELNSPRNKTAAKSIKLNGIVVDEVKAELKGN
;
A
#
# COMPACT_ATOMS: atom_id res chain seq x y z
N GLN A 1 12.99 5.92 -32.43
CA GLN A 1 12.05 7.08 -32.37
C GLN A 1 10.89 6.92 -33.37
N SER A 2 11.11 6.43 -34.61
CA SER A 2 10.03 6.30 -35.61
C SER A 2 8.89 5.36 -35.20
N LYS A 3 9.14 4.30 -34.43
CA LYS A 3 8.12 3.34 -33.99
C LYS A 3 7.16 3.90 -32.94
N MET A 4 7.47 5.01 -32.30
CA MET A 4 6.62 5.62 -31.24
C MET A 4 5.84 6.83 -31.71
N GLN A 5 6.01 7.27 -32.96
CA GLN A 5 5.29 8.43 -33.49
C GLN A 5 3.77 8.24 -33.61
N THR A 6 3.34 6.98 -33.65
CA THR A 6 1.91 6.62 -33.71
C THR A 6 1.30 6.33 -32.33
N TRP A 7 2.11 6.37 -31.28
CA TRP A 7 1.63 6.13 -29.92
C TRP A 7 1.06 7.42 -29.35
N GLY A 8 -0.05 7.30 -28.65
CA GLY A 8 -0.73 8.41 -28.01
C GLY A 8 -1.69 7.89 -26.94
N LEU A 9 -2.59 8.75 -26.52
CA LEU A 9 -3.66 8.37 -25.60
C LEU A 9 -4.61 7.39 -26.31
N ALA A 10 -5.15 6.43 -25.56
CA ALA A 10 -6.18 5.50 -26.04
C ALA A 10 -7.43 6.30 -26.43
N LYS A 11 -7.92 6.10 -27.67
CA LYS A 11 -9.02 6.91 -28.22
C LYS A 11 -10.39 6.52 -27.68
N ASP A 12 -10.48 5.34 -27.06
CA ASP A 12 -11.68 4.70 -26.51
C ASP A 12 -11.74 4.78 -24.98
N GLU A 13 -10.75 5.38 -24.33
CA GLU A 13 -10.72 5.58 -22.88
C GLU A 13 -10.81 7.05 -22.51
N PHE A 14 -11.46 7.36 -21.38
CA PHE A 14 -11.56 8.72 -20.81
C PHE A 14 -12.04 9.78 -21.81
N ALA A 15 -13.03 9.44 -22.62
CA ALA A 15 -13.56 10.35 -23.65
C ALA A 15 -14.10 11.69 -23.08
N ASP A 16 -14.58 11.65 -21.84
CA ASP A 16 -15.06 12.79 -21.06
C ASP A 16 -13.92 13.73 -20.60
N ASN A 17 -12.66 13.28 -20.68
CA ASN A 17 -11.49 14.07 -20.29
C ASN A 17 -10.44 14.18 -21.41
N GLY A 18 -10.88 14.17 -22.67
CA GLY A 18 -9.99 14.29 -23.83
C GLY A 18 -8.99 13.16 -23.93
N ASN A 19 -9.36 11.97 -23.53
CA ASN A 19 -8.56 10.75 -23.47
C ASN A 19 -7.40 10.76 -22.45
N TRP A 20 -7.37 11.75 -21.54
CA TRP A 20 -6.45 11.75 -20.42
C TRP A 20 -7.02 10.94 -19.25
N PRO A 21 -6.21 10.09 -18.58
CA PRO A 21 -6.63 9.45 -17.34
C PRO A 21 -7.06 10.47 -16.28
N HIS A 22 -8.11 10.17 -15.54
CA HIS A 22 -8.57 11.03 -14.44
C HIS A 22 -7.56 11.11 -13.30
N GLN A 23 -6.66 10.13 -13.21
CA GLN A 23 -5.62 10.07 -12.20
C GLN A 23 -4.29 9.66 -12.84
N ILE A 24 -3.25 10.42 -12.51
CA ILE A 24 -1.88 10.05 -12.87
C ILE A 24 -1.38 9.02 -11.88
N TYR A 25 -0.86 7.90 -12.38
CA TYR A 25 -0.17 6.94 -11.52
C TYR A 25 1.15 7.53 -11.03
N VAL A 26 1.24 7.72 -9.72
CA VAL A 26 2.46 8.19 -9.07
C VAL A 26 3.05 7.04 -8.28
N ARG A 27 4.09 6.42 -8.81
CA ARG A 27 4.73 5.24 -8.21
C ARG A 27 5.40 5.55 -6.90
N GLU A 28 6.16 6.64 -6.87
CA GLU A 28 6.91 7.10 -5.71
C GLU A 28 6.71 8.60 -5.56
N ALA A 29 6.22 9.01 -4.40
CA ALA A 29 5.88 10.39 -4.12
C ALA A 29 6.33 10.80 -2.73
N ARG A 30 5.90 11.98 -2.30
CA ARG A 30 6.06 12.42 -0.91
C ARG A 30 5.35 11.45 0.02
N ARG A 31 6.04 11.06 1.08
CA ARG A 31 5.51 10.23 2.16
C ARG A 31 5.39 11.06 3.43
N MET A 32 4.42 10.70 4.25
CA MET A 32 4.25 11.32 5.58
C MET A 32 5.46 11.00 6.47
N ILE A 33 5.81 11.91 7.36
CA ILE A 33 6.67 11.65 8.51
C ILE A 33 5.76 11.48 9.72
N GLY A 34 5.33 10.24 9.95
CA GLY A 34 4.35 9.90 10.96
C GLY A 34 4.91 9.66 12.36
N LYS A 35 4.08 9.02 13.19
CA LYS A 35 4.44 8.60 14.56
C LYS A 35 5.52 7.53 14.55
N TYR A 36 5.57 6.70 13.52
CA TYR A 36 6.57 5.66 13.28
C TYR A 36 7.00 5.69 11.82
N VAL A 37 8.26 5.44 11.54
CA VAL A 37 8.80 5.35 10.18
C VAL A 37 9.21 3.91 9.91
N MET A 38 8.54 3.26 8.96
CA MET A 38 8.96 1.94 8.45
C MET A 38 10.28 2.06 7.70
N THR A 39 11.21 1.17 7.98
CA THR A 39 12.51 1.11 7.32
C THR A 39 12.80 -0.31 6.82
N GLU A 40 13.91 -0.50 6.14
CA GLU A 40 14.36 -1.84 5.73
C GLU A 40 14.55 -2.81 6.91
N ASN A 41 14.78 -2.29 8.12
CA ASN A 41 15.01 -3.13 9.29
C ASN A 41 13.78 -3.94 9.70
N GLU A 42 12.57 -3.34 9.59
CA GLU A 42 11.32 -4.07 9.78
C GLU A 42 11.09 -5.08 8.65
N LEU A 43 11.32 -4.67 7.41
CA LEU A 43 11.11 -5.49 6.23
C LEU A 43 12.02 -6.73 6.24
N LEU A 44 13.27 -6.55 6.66
CA LEU A 44 14.27 -7.63 6.81
C LEU A 44 14.17 -8.36 8.16
N LYS A 45 13.21 -8.01 9.01
CA LYS A 45 12.98 -8.59 10.35
C LYS A 45 14.19 -8.45 11.30
N ARG A 46 15.02 -7.44 11.06
CA ARG A 46 16.13 -7.06 11.95
C ARG A 46 15.65 -6.34 13.20
N ARG A 47 14.46 -5.73 13.11
CA ARG A 47 13.77 -5.03 14.18
C ARG A 47 12.29 -5.44 14.20
N PRO A 48 11.69 -5.72 15.37
CA PRO A 48 10.28 -6.05 15.46
C PRO A 48 9.42 -4.83 15.08
N THR A 49 8.32 -5.09 14.39
CA THR A 49 7.35 -4.08 14.01
C THR A 49 6.33 -3.89 15.14
N PRO A 50 6.20 -2.70 15.73
CA PRO A 50 5.24 -2.46 16.79
C PRO A 50 3.83 -2.33 16.21
N LYS A 51 2.82 -2.88 16.91
CA LYS A 51 1.40 -2.64 16.62
C LYS A 51 1.05 -2.87 15.15
N SER A 52 1.24 -4.11 14.67
CA SER A 52 0.96 -4.49 13.28
C SER A 52 -0.50 -4.26 12.89
N VAL A 53 -0.72 -3.69 11.71
CA VAL A 53 -2.05 -3.46 11.12
C VAL A 53 -2.23 -4.11 9.75
N GLY A 54 -1.24 -4.85 9.30
CA GLY A 54 -1.25 -5.57 8.05
C GLY A 54 0.12 -6.12 7.71
N MET A 55 0.20 -6.84 6.60
CA MET A 55 1.44 -7.45 6.13
C MET A 55 1.72 -7.09 4.69
N GLY A 56 3.01 -6.98 4.36
CA GLY A 56 3.53 -6.90 3.00
C GLY A 56 4.56 -8.00 2.76
N SER A 57 4.91 -8.24 1.49
CA SER A 57 5.79 -9.35 1.13
C SER A 57 6.61 -9.12 -0.15
N TYR A 58 6.41 -8.00 -0.82
CA TYR A 58 7.11 -7.69 -2.05
C TYR A 58 8.60 -7.40 -1.80
N VAL A 59 9.42 -7.56 -2.82
CA VAL A 59 10.84 -7.17 -2.76
C VAL A 59 10.96 -5.65 -2.57
N MET A 60 12.05 -5.22 -1.94
CA MET A 60 12.40 -3.80 -1.93
C MET A 60 12.92 -3.45 -3.31
N ASP A 61 12.07 -2.81 -4.10
CA ASP A 61 12.27 -2.49 -5.51
C ASP A 61 12.31 -0.98 -5.71
N SER A 62 13.36 -0.49 -6.33
CA SER A 62 13.50 0.90 -6.74
C SER A 62 13.94 0.96 -8.20
N HIS A 63 13.32 1.84 -8.96
CA HIS A 63 13.69 2.07 -10.35
C HIS A 63 14.90 2.97 -10.46
N ASN A 64 15.50 2.99 -11.67
CA ASN A 64 16.61 3.88 -11.99
C ASN A 64 16.24 5.33 -11.68
N VAL A 65 17.04 5.97 -10.84
CA VAL A 65 16.94 7.41 -10.53
C VAL A 65 17.46 8.22 -11.71
N GLN A 66 18.56 7.77 -12.29
CA GLN A 66 19.12 8.37 -13.50
C GLN A 66 19.87 7.34 -14.34
N ARG A 67 20.11 7.77 -15.58
CA ARG A 67 20.98 7.07 -16.52
C ARG A 67 21.97 8.08 -17.08
N TYR A 68 23.24 7.75 -17.03
CA TYR A 68 24.31 8.65 -17.45
C TYR A 68 25.38 7.93 -18.26
N VAL A 69 26.19 8.71 -18.98
CA VAL A 69 27.34 8.19 -19.69
C VAL A 69 28.57 8.33 -18.80
N THR A 70 29.29 7.24 -18.61
CA THR A 70 30.53 7.25 -17.80
C THR A 70 31.65 7.96 -18.52
N PRO A 71 32.72 8.36 -17.83
CA PRO A 71 33.92 8.93 -18.49
C PRO A 71 34.51 8.02 -19.55
N GLU A 72 34.35 6.69 -19.43
CA GLU A 72 34.83 5.69 -20.38
C GLU A 72 33.89 5.50 -21.58
N GLY A 73 32.75 6.20 -21.63
CA GLY A 73 31.86 6.28 -22.80
C GLY A 73 30.77 5.21 -22.86
N TYR A 74 30.49 4.45 -21.80
CA TYR A 74 29.34 3.53 -21.75
C TYR A 74 28.22 4.03 -20.84
N VAL A 75 26.99 3.53 -21.08
CA VAL A 75 25.81 3.93 -20.33
C VAL A 75 25.73 3.15 -19.02
N GLN A 76 25.51 3.86 -17.92
CA GLN A 76 25.29 3.29 -16.60
C GLN A 76 23.97 3.78 -15.99
N ASN A 77 23.27 2.90 -15.28
CA ASN A 77 22.09 3.22 -14.50
C ASN A 77 22.48 3.43 -13.03
N GLU A 78 21.75 4.32 -12.36
CA GLU A 78 21.88 4.55 -10.92
C GLU A 78 20.52 4.41 -10.24
N GLY A 79 20.51 3.80 -9.05
CA GLY A 79 19.34 3.70 -8.19
C GLY A 79 18.47 2.48 -8.41
N ASP A 80 18.88 1.54 -9.24
CA ASP A 80 18.19 0.26 -9.43
C ASP A 80 18.51 -0.67 -8.25
N ILE A 81 17.47 -1.02 -7.47
CA ILE A 81 17.58 -1.87 -6.29
C ILE A 81 16.51 -2.96 -6.34
N GLY A 82 16.90 -4.20 -6.18
CA GLY A 82 16.01 -5.34 -6.07
C GLY A 82 16.47 -6.26 -4.94
N VAL A 83 16.00 -6.05 -3.71
CA VAL A 83 16.41 -6.81 -2.53
C VAL A 83 15.22 -7.54 -1.91
N SER A 84 15.35 -8.86 -1.76
CA SER A 84 14.32 -9.69 -1.14
C SER A 84 14.11 -9.33 0.33
N THR A 85 12.85 -9.24 0.75
CA THR A 85 12.44 -9.10 2.17
C THR A 85 12.52 -10.43 2.93
N ARG A 86 12.90 -11.53 2.27
CA ARG A 86 12.93 -12.88 2.83
C ARG A 86 11.57 -13.32 3.41
N GLY A 87 10.51 -13.01 2.69
CA GLY A 87 9.13 -13.35 3.02
C GLY A 87 8.36 -12.22 3.72
N PRO A 88 7.11 -12.49 4.12
CA PRO A 88 6.22 -11.47 4.65
C PRO A 88 6.75 -10.74 5.87
N TYR A 89 6.42 -9.45 5.99
CA TYR A 89 6.75 -8.57 7.10
C TYR A 89 5.51 -7.80 7.56
N GLN A 90 5.52 -7.33 8.79
CA GLN A 90 4.45 -6.58 9.40
C GLN A 90 4.57 -5.08 9.09
N ILE A 91 3.44 -4.36 9.07
CA ILE A 91 3.38 -2.90 8.89
C ILE A 91 2.78 -2.26 10.14
N ALA A 92 3.48 -1.27 10.70
CA ALA A 92 3.13 -0.64 11.95
C ALA A 92 1.97 0.34 11.82
N TYR A 93 1.02 0.36 12.78
CA TYR A 93 -0.03 1.36 12.86
C TYR A 93 0.51 2.80 12.89
N GLY A 94 1.60 3.02 13.61
CA GLY A 94 2.24 4.33 13.68
C GLY A 94 2.72 4.89 12.35
N SER A 95 2.85 4.08 11.31
CA SER A 95 3.18 4.55 9.96
C SER A 95 1.99 5.13 9.20
N LEU A 96 0.76 4.87 9.66
CA LEU A 96 -0.47 5.39 9.06
C LEU A 96 -0.91 6.72 9.70
N VAL A 97 -0.38 7.10 10.86
CA VAL A 97 -0.84 8.26 11.62
C VAL A 97 0.26 9.32 11.74
N PRO A 98 -0.07 10.61 11.59
CA PRO A 98 0.86 11.71 11.85
C PRO A 98 1.18 11.80 13.33
N LYS A 99 2.14 12.67 13.68
CA LYS A 99 2.35 13.05 15.08
C LYS A 99 1.11 13.79 15.59
N LYS A 100 0.59 13.42 16.77
CA LYS A 100 -0.66 13.95 17.33
C LYS A 100 -0.71 15.47 17.30
N LYS A 101 0.38 16.15 17.69
CA LYS A 101 0.48 17.62 17.67
C LYS A 101 0.32 18.28 16.30
N GLN A 102 0.38 17.50 15.20
CA GLN A 102 0.25 18.01 13.83
C GLN A 102 -1.16 17.81 13.29
N CYS A 103 -1.78 16.64 13.56
CA CYS A 103 -3.13 16.32 13.12
C CYS A 103 -3.65 15.13 13.93
N GLU A 104 -4.85 15.24 14.48
CA GLU A 104 -5.44 14.23 15.38
C GLU A 104 -6.42 13.28 14.68
N ASN A 105 -6.87 13.60 13.47
CA ASN A 105 -7.94 12.91 12.76
C ASN A 105 -7.56 12.51 11.32
N LEU A 106 -6.28 12.29 11.05
CA LEU A 106 -5.79 11.89 9.73
C LEU A 106 -5.19 10.49 9.77
N LEU A 107 -5.54 9.68 8.78
CA LEU A 107 -4.96 8.37 8.49
C LEU A 107 -4.50 8.32 7.04
N VAL A 108 -3.28 7.85 6.79
CA VAL A 108 -2.62 7.89 5.48
C VAL A 108 -2.22 6.47 5.06
N PRO A 109 -3.08 5.73 4.36
CA PRO A 109 -2.79 4.33 3.97
C PRO A 109 -1.91 4.19 2.74
N VAL A 110 -1.77 5.21 1.89
CA VAL A 110 -0.99 5.15 0.64
C VAL A 110 0.38 5.82 0.80
N CYS A 111 0.40 7.10 1.14
CA CYS A 111 1.64 7.84 1.37
C CYS A 111 2.18 7.60 2.79
N VAL A 112 2.29 6.34 3.18
CA VAL A 112 2.65 5.91 4.54
C VAL A 112 4.02 6.44 4.96
N SER A 113 4.19 6.56 6.28
CA SER A 113 5.47 6.94 6.86
C SER A 113 6.49 5.83 6.75
N SER A 114 7.38 5.95 5.76
CA SER A 114 8.42 4.97 5.47
C SER A 114 9.64 5.61 4.82
N SER A 115 10.79 4.96 4.93
CA SER A 115 11.97 5.29 4.13
C SER A 115 11.69 4.99 2.65
N HIS A 116 12.47 5.56 1.74
CA HIS A 116 12.35 5.30 0.32
C HIS A 116 12.45 3.80 0.01
N ILE A 117 13.46 3.13 0.55
CA ILE A 117 13.69 1.70 0.29
C ILE A 117 12.56 0.81 0.84
N ALA A 118 12.02 1.12 2.02
CA ALA A 118 10.89 0.39 2.58
C ALA A 118 9.62 0.61 1.75
N PHE A 119 9.40 1.83 1.27
CA PHE A 119 8.26 2.14 0.40
C PHE A 119 8.31 1.36 -0.90
N GLY A 120 9.49 1.10 -1.44
CA GLY A 120 9.69 0.27 -2.63
C GLY A 120 9.05 -1.12 -2.54
N SER A 121 8.86 -1.64 -1.33
CA SER A 121 8.13 -2.88 -1.05
C SER A 121 6.68 -2.66 -0.62
N ILE A 122 6.40 -1.65 0.20
CA ILE A 122 5.07 -1.41 0.77
C ILE A 122 4.07 -0.93 -0.29
N ARG A 123 4.52 -0.23 -1.31
CA ARG A 123 3.73 0.49 -2.33
C ARG A 123 2.86 -0.36 -3.26
N MET A 124 2.67 -1.62 -2.96
CA MET A 124 1.82 -2.51 -3.75
C MET A 124 0.33 -2.26 -3.47
N GLU A 125 -0.49 -2.24 -4.51
CA GLU A 125 -1.92 -1.96 -4.43
C GLU A 125 -2.65 -2.90 -3.44
N PRO A 126 -2.39 -4.22 -3.41
CA PRO A 126 -2.99 -5.09 -2.39
C PRO A 126 -2.62 -4.70 -0.96
N VAL A 127 -1.41 -4.18 -0.74
CA VAL A 127 -0.99 -3.68 0.57
C VAL A 127 -1.75 -2.40 0.91
N PHE A 128 -1.94 -1.49 -0.04
CA PHE A 128 -2.75 -0.30 0.17
C PHE A 128 -4.21 -0.61 0.50
N MET A 129 -4.79 -1.66 -0.09
CA MET A 129 -6.13 -2.15 0.25
C MET A 129 -6.18 -2.63 1.71
N ILE A 130 -5.20 -3.43 2.15
CA ILE A 130 -5.05 -3.89 3.53
C ILE A 130 -4.93 -2.70 4.49
N LEU A 131 -4.08 -1.74 4.18
CA LEU A 131 -3.87 -0.54 5.00
C LEU A 131 -5.09 0.38 4.98
N GLY A 132 -5.83 0.45 3.87
CA GLY A 132 -7.11 1.15 3.75
C GLY A 132 -8.17 0.57 4.68
N GLN A 133 -8.31 -0.75 4.73
CA GLN A 133 -9.19 -1.43 5.68
C GLN A 133 -8.79 -1.10 7.12
N SER A 134 -7.51 -1.19 7.45
CA SER A 134 -7.02 -0.89 8.80
C SER A 134 -7.24 0.57 9.18
N ALA A 135 -7.01 1.50 8.26
CA ALA A 135 -7.23 2.93 8.47
C ALA A 135 -8.72 3.23 8.71
N THR A 136 -9.61 2.68 7.88
CA THR A 136 -11.06 2.86 8.03
C THR A 136 -11.56 2.29 9.35
N THR A 137 -11.12 1.09 9.71
CA THR A 137 -11.47 0.47 11.01
C THR A 137 -11.00 1.32 12.17
N ALA A 138 -9.76 1.84 12.10
CA ALA A 138 -9.23 2.72 13.14
C ALA A 138 -10.00 4.04 13.24
N ALA A 139 -10.39 4.63 12.08
CA ALA A 139 -11.18 5.84 12.05
C ALA A 139 -12.54 5.66 12.73
N LEU A 140 -13.26 4.60 12.39
CA LEU A 140 -14.56 4.30 12.98
C LEU A 140 -14.45 4.09 14.50
N LEU A 141 -13.50 3.27 14.95
CA LEU A 141 -13.27 3.05 16.38
C LEU A 141 -12.87 4.31 17.14
N SER A 142 -12.12 5.20 16.48
CA SER A 142 -11.74 6.49 17.07
C SER A 142 -12.93 7.43 17.21
N LEU A 143 -13.81 7.47 16.19
CA LEU A 143 -15.06 8.24 16.22
C LEU A 143 -16.01 7.73 17.31
N ASP A 144 -16.23 6.43 17.35
CA ASP A 144 -17.12 5.79 18.33
C ASP A 144 -16.68 6.07 19.79
N GLN A 145 -15.38 6.18 20.03
CA GLN A 145 -14.79 6.43 21.34
C GLN A 145 -14.44 7.89 21.60
N ASN A 146 -14.68 8.77 20.63
CA ASN A 146 -14.30 10.21 20.67
C ASN A 146 -12.81 10.41 21.01
N LEU A 147 -11.93 9.66 20.32
CA LEU A 147 -10.49 9.67 20.51
C LEU A 147 -9.76 10.20 19.28
N ALA A 148 -8.62 10.85 19.49
CA ALA A 148 -7.65 11.06 18.41
C ALA A 148 -7.15 9.69 17.90
N VAL A 149 -6.88 9.59 16.58
CA VAL A 149 -6.44 8.32 15.98
C VAL A 149 -5.15 7.76 16.60
N GLN A 150 -4.31 8.63 17.16
CA GLN A 150 -3.07 8.23 17.84
C GLN A 150 -3.30 7.64 19.24
N ASP A 151 -4.44 7.94 19.86
CA ASP A 151 -4.80 7.51 21.21
C ASP A 151 -5.66 6.24 21.22
N LEU A 152 -6.11 5.80 20.05
CA LEU A 152 -6.87 4.55 19.92
C LEU A 152 -6.08 3.39 20.53
N PRO A 153 -6.66 2.66 21.53
CA PRO A 153 -6.00 1.50 22.11
C PRO A 153 -5.75 0.43 21.03
N TYR A 154 -4.49 0.07 20.84
CA TYR A 154 -4.13 -0.88 19.80
C TYR A 154 -4.81 -2.23 19.92
N GLU A 155 -5.01 -2.73 21.13
CA GLU A 155 -5.68 -4.03 21.36
C GLU A 155 -7.14 -4.00 20.88
N THR A 156 -7.83 -2.87 21.00
CA THR A 156 -9.18 -2.69 20.45
C THR A 156 -9.16 -2.77 18.92
N LEU A 157 -8.23 -2.07 18.29
CA LEU A 157 -8.04 -2.12 16.83
C LEU A 157 -7.64 -3.53 16.39
N ARG A 158 -6.65 -4.14 17.04
CA ARG A 158 -6.15 -5.48 16.72
C ARG A 158 -7.27 -6.52 16.79
N LYS A 159 -8.05 -6.52 17.85
CA LYS A 159 -9.17 -7.45 18.03
C LYS A 159 -10.18 -7.30 16.89
N ARG A 160 -10.52 -6.07 16.51
CA ARG A 160 -11.46 -5.82 15.42
C ARG A 160 -10.90 -6.28 14.08
N LEU A 161 -9.67 -5.95 13.74
CA LEU A 161 -9.03 -6.37 12.49
C LEU A 161 -8.99 -7.90 12.36
N ILE A 162 -8.63 -8.62 13.43
CA ILE A 162 -8.62 -10.08 13.43
C ILE A 162 -10.04 -10.65 13.28
N THR A 163 -11.03 -10.06 13.94
CA THR A 163 -12.44 -10.46 13.81
C THR A 163 -12.93 -10.29 12.37
N ASP A 164 -12.51 -9.24 11.71
CA ASP A 164 -12.84 -8.95 10.31
C ASP A 164 -11.98 -9.78 9.30
N GLY A 165 -11.14 -10.70 9.81
CA GLY A 165 -10.36 -11.65 9.00
C GLY A 165 -9.02 -11.14 8.51
N GLN A 166 -8.56 -9.96 8.95
CA GLN A 166 -7.28 -9.42 8.52
C GLN A 166 -6.09 -10.16 9.13
N VAL A 167 -5.07 -10.42 8.33
CA VAL A 167 -3.84 -11.09 8.76
C VAL A 167 -2.84 -10.03 9.23
N LEU A 168 -2.49 -10.05 10.52
CA LEU A 168 -1.57 -9.11 11.14
C LEU A 168 -0.17 -9.70 11.38
N GLU A 169 -0.07 -11.03 11.38
CA GLU A 169 1.15 -11.80 11.58
C GLU A 169 1.02 -13.17 10.91
N LEU A 170 2.13 -13.83 10.59
CA LEU A 170 2.12 -15.10 9.85
C LEU A 170 1.32 -16.21 10.52
N ASN A 171 1.30 -16.24 11.84
CA ASN A 171 0.60 -17.25 12.65
C ASN A 171 -0.73 -16.75 13.21
N SER A 172 -1.28 -15.65 12.69
CA SER A 172 -2.61 -15.18 13.09
C SER A 172 -3.66 -16.27 12.81
N PRO A 173 -4.53 -16.56 13.78
CA PRO A 173 -5.64 -17.47 13.51
C PRO A 173 -6.50 -16.89 12.38
N ARG A 174 -6.59 -17.63 11.29
CA ARG A 174 -7.47 -17.24 10.17
C ARG A 174 -8.91 -17.50 10.61
N ASN A 175 -9.71 -16.47 10.70
CA ASN A 175 -11.14 -16.61 10.89
C ASN A 175 -11.76 -17.12 9.59
N LYS A 176 -11.95 -18.45 9.48
CA LYS A 176 -12.53 -19.10 8.29
C LYS A 176 -13.98 -18.64 8.00
N THR A 177 -14.61 -17.96 8.94
CA THR A 177 -15.98 -17.45 8.81
C THR A 177 -16.08 -16.03 8.25
N ALA A 178 -14.99 -15.30 8.16
CA ALA A 178 -14.99 -13.91 7.65
C ALA A 178 -15.22 -13.81 6.12
N ALA A 179 -15.12 -14.90 5.40
CA ALA A 179 -15.40 -14.97 3.96
C ALA A 179 -16.90 -15.22 3.64
N LYS A 180 -17.83 -14.68 4.45
CA LYS A 180 -19.22 -14.60 3.98
C LYS A 180 -19.26 -13.57 2.85
N SER A 181 -19.59 -14.06 1.66
CA SER A 181 -19.86 -13.23 0.50
C SER A 181 -20.78 -12.06 0.91
N ILE A 182 -20.27 -10.85 0.84
CA ILE A 182 -21.10 -9.66 0.97
C ILE A 182 -22.05 -9.71 -0.24
N LYS A 183 -23.35 -9.84 -0.02
CA LYS A 183 -24.33 -9.65 -1.09
C LYS A 183 -24.29 -8.16 -1.47
N LEU A 184 -23.56 -7.87 -2.52
CA LEU A 184 -23.59 -6.54 -3.12
C LEU A 184 -24.89 -6.40 -3.90
N ASN A 185 -25.63 -5.30 -3.67
CA ASN A 185 -26.75 -4.93 -4.51
C ASN A 185 -26.17 -4.38 -5.82
N GLY A 186 -26.31 -5.12 -6.90
CA GLY A 186 -25.80 -4.75 -8.22
C GLY A 186 -25.39 -5.96 -9.05
N ILE A 187 -24.84 -5.72 -10.21
CA ILE A 187 -24.27 -6.75 -11.07
C ILE A 187 -22.88 -7.07 -10.50
N VAL A 188 -22.74 -8.26 -9.89
CA VAL A 188 -21.46 -8.78 -9.45
C VAL A 188 -20.97 -9.73 -10.52
N VAL A 189 -19.91 -9.37 -11.23
CA VAL A 189 -19.21 -10.26 -12.14
C VAL A 189 -18.14 -11.00 -11.34
N ASP A 190 -18.38 -12.28 -11.08
CA ASP A 190 -17.40 -13.17 -10.47
C ASP A 190 -16.46 -13.66 -11.59
N GLU A 191 -15.18 -13.43 -11.45
CA GLU A 191 -14.15 -13.83 -12.43
C GLU A 191 -14.19 -15.34 -12.74
N VAL A 192 -14.65 -16.17 -11.79
CA VAL A 192 -14.82 -17.62 -11.97
C VAL A 192 -15.96 -17.95 -12.94
N LYS A 193 -16.89 -17.02 -13.15
CA LYS A 193 -18.04 -17.14 -14.07
C LYS A 193 -17.91 -16.24 -15.30
N ALA A 194 -16.82 -15.52 -15.45
CA ALA A 194 -16.58 -14.69 -16.60
C ALA A 194 -16.22 -15.56 -17.81
N GLU A 195 -17.11 -15.65 -18.78
CA GLU A 195 -16.79 -16.22 -20.09
C GLU A 195 -15.95 -15.22 -20.88
N LEU A 196 -14.67 -15.54 -21.10
CA LEU A 196 -13.82 -14.81 -22.03
C LEU A 196 -14.29 -15.12 -23.45
N LYS A 197 -15.11 -14.26 -24.05
CA LYS A 197 -15.37 -14.27 -25.47
C LYS A 197 -14.25 -13.53 -26.16
N GLY A 198 -13.19 -14.26 -26.52
CA GLY A 198 -12.18 -13.76 -27.44
C GLY A 198 -12.70 -13.79 -28.87
N ASN A 199 -12.49 -12.68 -29.59
CA ASN A 199 -12.48 -12.67 -31.06
C ASN A 199 -11.09 -13.06 -31.53
#